data_ce3c118dcfe9003a9831ae4b2d62a73c
#
_entry.id   ce3c118dcfe9003a9831ae4b2d62a73c
#
_cell.length_a   1.000
_cell.length_b   1.000
_cell.length_c   1.000
_cell.angle_alpha   90.00
_cell.angle_beta   90.00
_cell.angle_gamma   90.00
#
_symmetry.space_group_name_H-M   'P 1'
#
loop_
_entity.id
_entity.type
_entity.pdbx_description
1 polymer ?
#
loop_
_entity_poly.entity_id
_entity_poly.type
_entity_poly.pdbx_seq_one_letter_code
_entity_poly.pdbx_strand_id
1 'polypeptide(L)'
;MVVHGAVIIEQGVTFAIISVKQTVTQYTVRMTRFRQAIAPYFPNMPIILLSQDKNGVPHYYGRKDIVEFLKTVPLDRIPWKVYHIY
;
A
#
# COMPACT_ATOMS: atom_id res chain seq x y z
N MET A 1 11.32 -11.87 2.20
CA MET A 1 9.87 -11.57 2.26
C MET A 1 9.37 -11.18 0.87
N VAL A 2 8.20 -11.60 0.52
CA VAL A 2 7.58 -11.25 -0.76
C VAL A 2 6.35 -10.39 -0.49
N VAL A 3 6.21 -9.28 -1.21
CA VAL A 3 5.03 -8.41 -1.10
C VAL A 3 4.42 -8.20 -2.47
N HIS A 4 3.11 -8.00 -2.49
CA HIS A 4 2.39 -7.58 -3.68
C HIS A 4 2.18 -6.07 -3.60
N GLY A 5 2.58 -5.36 -4.64
CA GLY A 5 2.49 -3.92 -4.65
C GLY A 5 2.37 -3.35 -6.04
N ALA A 6 2.26 -2.04 -6.10
CA ALA A 6 2.25 -1.30 -7.34
C ALA A 6 2.80 0.10 -7.12
N VAL A 7 3.49 0.62 -8.11
CA VAL A 7 3.91 2.04 -8.14
C VAL A 7 3.05 2.73 -9.18
N ILE A 8 2.38 3.79 -8.77
CA ILE A 8 1.41 4.52 -9.60
C ILE A 8 1.80 5.98 -9.63
N ILE A 9 1.61 6.59 -10.81
CA ILE A 9 1.74 8.03 -10.99
C ILE A 9 0.35 8.58 -11.29
N GLU A 10 -0.12 9.50 -10.47
CA GLU A 10 -1.42 10.14 -10.64
C GLU A 10 -1.32 11.62 -10.35
N GLN A 11 -1.71 12.46 -11.32
CA GLN A 11 -1.64 13.92 -11.23
C GLN A 11 -0.25 14.43 -10.77
N GLY A 12 0.80 13.82 -11.31
CA GLY A 12 2.19 14.18 -10.98
C GLY A 12 2.70 13.65 -9.66
N VAL A 13 1.92 12.88 -8.93
CA VAL A 13 2.36 12.25 -7.68
C VAL A 13 2.65 10.77 -7.91
N THR A 14 3.88 10.36 -7.60
CA THR A 14 4.29 8.95 -7.62
C THR A 14 4.14 8.37 -6.22
N PHE A 15 3.46 7.25 -6.11
CA PHE A 15 3.27 6.58 -4.82
C PHE A 15 3.25 5.06 -4.98
N ALA A 16 3.51 4.36 -3.89
CA ALA A 16 3.46 2.90 -3.84
C ALA A 16 2.23 2.44 -3.05
N ILE A 17 1.61 1.36 -3.52
CA ILE A 17 0.57 0.65 -2.78
C ILE A 17 1.12 -0.73 -2.45
N ILE A 18 1.05 -1.14 -1.19
CA ILE A 18 1.53 -2.45 -0.76
C ILE A 18 0.40 -3.19 -0.07
N SER A 19 0.07 -4.37 -0.60
CA SER A 19 -0.93 -5.24 0.00
C SER A 19 -0.32 -5.97 1.19
N VAL A 20 -0.97 -5.88 2.34
CA VAL A 20 -0.53 -6.50 3.58
C VAL A 20 -1.69 -7.25 4.24
N LYS A 21 -1.36 -8.15 5.17
CA LYS A 21 -2.38 -8.81 5.99
C LYS A 21 -3.06 -7.82 6.92
N GLN A 22 -4.32 -8.07 7.24
CA GLN A 22 -5.09 -7.23 8.15
C GLN A 22 -4.40 -7.10 9.52
N THR A 23 -3.68 -8.13 9.96
CA THR A 23 -2.92 -8.08 11.22
C THR A 23 -1.86 -6.99 11.24
N VAL A 24 -1.35 -6.55 10.09
CA VAL A 24 -0.39 -5.44 9.99
C VAL A 24 -1.11 -4.11 10.22
N THR A 25 -2.30 -3.95 9.66
CA THR A 25 -3.03 -2.67 9.70
C THR A 25 -3.88 -2.47 10.96
N GLN A 26 -4.01 -3.50 11.81
CA GLN A 26 -4.74 -3.40 13.07
C GLN A 26 -4.12 -2.42 14.06
N TYR A 27 -2.80 -2.22 14.01
CA TYR A 27 -2.07 -1.39 14.97
C TYR A 27 -1.13 -0.43 14.24
N THR A 28 -1.16 0.83 14.65
CA THR A 28 -0.32 1.88 14.08
C THR A 28 1.18 1.53 14.16
N VAL A 29 1.61 0.93 15.27
CA VAL A 29 3.01 0.54 15.46
C VAL A 29 3.45 -0.47 14.40
N ARG A 30 2.60 -1.45 14.10
CA ARG A 30 2.90 -2.48 13.09
C ARG A 30 3.01 -1.85 11.70
N MET A 31 2.11 -0.94 11.37
CA MET A 31 2.15 -0.23 10.09
C MET A 31 3.44 0.60 9.95
N THR A 32 3.82 1.30 11.01
CA THR A 32 5.04 2.12 11.02
C THR A 32 6.27 1.25 10.79
N ARG A 33 6.37 0.13 11.50
CA ARG A 33 7.50 -0.80 11.34
C ARG A 33 7.54 -1.39 9.94
N PHE A 34 6.39 -1.75 9.40
CA PHE A 34 6.31 -2.31 8.05
C PHE A 34 6.77 -1.28 7.01
N ARG A 35 6.29 -0.03 7.11
CA ARG A 35 6.71 1.04 6.20
C ARG A 35 8.21 1.27 6.27
N GLN A 36 8.78 1.28 7.46
CA GLN A 36 10.22 1.47 7.64
C GLN A 36 11.01 0.34 6.97
N ALA A 37 10.53 -0.90 7.07
CA ALA A 37 11.21 -2.04 6.48
C ALA A 37 11.21 -2.00 4.95
N ILE A 38 10.15 -1.50 4.33
CA ILE A 38 10.02 -1.50 2.86
C ILE A 38 10.42 -0.17 2.22
N ALA A 39 10.58 0.89 2.99
CA ALA A 39 10.89 2.23 2.47
C ALA A 39 12.13 2.25 1.54
N PRO A 40 13.22 1.52 1.81
CA PRO A 40 14.36 1.50 0.90
C PRO A 40 14.04 0.99 -0.51
N TYR A 41 13.00 0.20 -0.66
CA TYR A 41 12.58 -0.36 -1.96
C TYR A 41 11.66 0.57 -2.73
N PHE A 42 11.11 1.59 -2.06
CA PHE A 42 10.20 2.58 -2.65
C PHE A 42 10.65 3.99 -2.24
N PRO A 43 11.87 4.40 -2.64
CA PRO A 43 12.46 5.64 -2.15
C PRO A 43 11.72 6.89 -2.66
N ASN A 44 11.65 7.89 -1.80
CA ASN A 44 11.16 9.23 -2.14
C ASN A 44 9.70 9.26 -2.61
N MET A 45 8.88 8.32 -2.14
CA MET A 45 7.46 8.32 -2.48
C MET A 45 6.61 7.94 -1.27
N PRO A 46 5.36 8.43 -1.20
CA PRO A 46 4.40 7.97 -0.21
C PRO A 46 4.12 6.49 -0.37
N ILE A 47 3.96 5.78 0.75
CA ILE A 47 3.62 4.36 0.77
C ILE A 47 2.24 4.20 1.38
N ILE A 48 1.33 3.64 0.60
CA ILE A 48 -0.03 3.33 1.04
C ILE A 48 -0.11 1.84 1.33
N LEU A 49 -0.58 1.49 2.52
CA LEU A 49 -0.83 0.10 2.87
C LEU A 49 -2.28 -0.23 2.59
N LEU A 50 -2.49 -1.38 1.96
CA LEU A 50 -3.82 -1.92 1.67
C LEU A 50 -3.99 -3.23 2.41
N SER A 51 -5.07 -3.37 3.17
CA SER A 51 -5.50 -4.67 3.67
C SER A 51 -6.97 -4.88 3.31
N GLN A 52 -7.38 -6.15 3.20
CA GLN A 52 -8.76 -6.50 2.97
C GLN A 52 -9.32 -7.14 4.24
N ASP A 53 -10.56 -6.79 4.58
CA ASP A 53 -11.22 -7.41 5.72
C ASP A 53 -11.75 -8.81 5.33
N LYS A 54 -12.42 -9.49 6.26
CA LYS A 54 -12.95 -10.84 6.03
C LYS A 54 -13.95 -10.93 4.89
N ASN A 55 -14.56 -9.80 4.50
CA ASN A 55 -15.50 -9.72 3.38
C ASN A 55 -14.83 -9.30 2.07
N GLY A 56 -13.51 -9.16 2.07
CA GLY A 56 -12.76 -8.71 0.90
C GLY A 56 -12.80 -7.21 0.65
N VAL A 57 -13.35 -6.42 1.59
CA VAL A 57 -13.43 -4.98 1.44
C VAL A 57 -12.06 -4.34 1.68
N PRO A 58 -11.53 -3.56 0.72
CA PRO A 58 -10.23 -2.94 0.89
C PRO A 58 -10.27 -1.75 1.85
N HIS A 59 -9.22 -1.65 2.66
CA HIS A 59 -8.98 -0.52 3.55
C HIS A 59 -7.59 0.03 3.26
N TYR A 60 -7.50 1.34 3.04
CA TYR A 60 -6.25 2.01 2.68
C TYR A 60 -5.75 2.87 3.83
N TYR A 61 -4.44 2.85 4.06
CA TYR A 61 -3.79 3.59 5.15
C TYR A 61 -2.60 4.35 4.61
N GLY A 62 -2.61 5.67 4.77
CA GLY A 62 -1.53 6.53 4.32
C GLY A 62 -1.99 7.95 4.09
N ARG A 63 -1.31 8.63 3.18
CA ARG A 63 -1.60 10.02 2.86
C ARG A 63 -3.04 10.18 2.37
N LYS A 64 -3.76 11.09 2.99
CA LYS A 64 -5.22 11.18 2.88
C LYS A 64 -5.70 11.42 1.45
N ASP A 65 -5.06 12.30 0.70
CA ASP A 65 -5.44 12.60 -0.68
C ASP A 65 -5.31 11.38 -1.60
N ILE A 66 -4.25 10.59 -1.40
CA ILE A 66 -4.03 9.36 -2.15
C ILE A 66 -5.07 8.30 -1.77
N VAL A 67 -5.35 8.16 -0.48
CA VAL A 67 -6.36 7.21 0.01
C VAL A 67 -7.73 7.52 -0.60
N GLU A 68 -8.12 8.79 -0.64
CA GLU A 68 -9.40 9.20 -1.24
C GLU A 68 -9.46 8.87 -2.73
N PHE A 69 -8.37 9.09 -3.46
CA PHE A 69 -8.28 8.70 -4.87
C PHE A 69 -8.43 7.19 -5.03
N LEU A 70 -7.73 6.40 -4.23
CA LEU A 70 -7.74 4.93 -4.35
C LEU A 70 -9.10 4.31 -4.07
N LYS A 71 -9.94 4.96 -3.27
CA LYS A 71 -11.31 4.49 -3.02
C LYS A 71 -12.15 4.47 -4.29
N THR A 72 -11.77 5.21 -5.31
CA THR A 72 -12.45 5.26 -6.60
C THR A 72 -11.91 4.28 -7.63
N VAL A 73 -10.82 3.58 -7.32
CA VAL A 73 -10.11 2.70 -8.24
C VAL A 73 -10.42 1.25 -7.90
N PRO A 74 -10.99 0.46 -8.84
CA PRO A 74 -11.17 -0.97 -8.63
C PRO A 74 -9.84 -1.68 -8.42
N LEU A 75 -9.79 -2.65 -7.51
CA LEU A 75 -8.56 -3.39 -7.19
C LEU A 75 -7.95 -4.08 -8.41
N ASP A 76 -8.78 -4.56 -9.33
CA ASP A 76 -8.32 -5.25 -10.53
C ASP A 76 -7.67 -4.33 -11.57
N ARG A 77 -7.80 -3.02 -11.40
CA ARG A 77 -7.14 -2.03 -12.27
C ARG A 77 -5.78 -1.60 -11.74
N ILE A 78 -5.43 -1.98 -10.53
CA ILE A 78 -4.10 -1.69 -9.98
C ILE A 78 -3.10 -2.65 -10.59
N PRO A 79 -1.97 -2.14 -11.15
CA PRO A 79 -0.98 -2.99 -11.82
C PRO A 79 -0.10 -3.73 -10.81
N TRP A 80 -0.66 -4.70 -10.11
CA TRP A 80 0.02 -5.47 -9.08
C TRP A 80 1.26 -6.19 -9.61
N LYS A 81 2.35 -6.10 -8.86
CA LYS A 81 3.60 -6.82 -9.10
C LYS A 81 4.07 -7.47 -7.82
N VAL A 82 4.91 -8.49 -7.97
CA VAL A 82 5.58 -9.15 -6.84
C VAL A 82 6.92 -8.48 -6.61
N TYR A 83 7.18 -8.06 -5.37
CA TYR A 83 8.46 -7.49 -4.97
C TYR A 83 9.12 -8.40 -3.94
N HIS A 84 10.42 -8.65 -4.12
CA HIS A 84 11.22 -9.41 -3.18
C HIS A 84 11.96 -8.43 -2.26
N ILE A 85 11.66 -8.53 -0.96
CA ILE A 85 12.22 -7.67 0.08
C ILE A 85 13.27 -8.49 0.85
N TYR A 86 14.49 -8.03 0.83
CA TYR A 86 15.62 -8.74 1.45
C TYR A 86 16.03 -8.18 2.79
#